data_5c730e56f3e1b950f722bfbc4ee84eb6
#
_entry.id   5c730e56f3e1b950f722bfbc4ee84eb6
#
_cell.length_a   1.000
_cell.length_b   1.000
_cell.length_c   1.000
_cell.angle_alpha   90.00
_cell.angle_beta   90.00
_cell.angle_gamma   90.00
#
_symmetry.space_group_name_H-M   'P 1'
#
loop_
_entity.id
_entity.type
_entity.pdbx_description
1 polymer ?
#
loop_
_entity_poly.entity_id
_entity_poly.type
_entity_poly.pdbx_seq_one_letter_code
_entity_poly.pdbx_strand_id
1 'polypeptide(L)'
;LIDYAVGKAGDLPKWISAKLNFVFGIDISRDNIFNRLDGACARYLNYSRKFRRMPGALFINGNSGVNIRNTDAAYSDKGKQVINAVFGEGSKDRKELGEGVYKHFGKGKDGFVISSCQFALHYFFETKDILNKFLQNVSECTKVGGYFICTCYDGNLIFDALRDKKEGESMSIATGQKKMWEIQKLYDRTDFEPDET
;
A
#
# COMPACT_ATOMS: atom_id res chain seq x y z
N LEU A 1 -0.13 0.11 12.27
CA LEU A 1 0.51 0.31 10.97
C LEU A 1 -0.51 0.80 9.97
N ILE A 2 -0.13 1.72 9.06
CA ILE A 2 -0.81 1.97 7.80
C ILE A 2 0.02 1.40 6.65
N ASP A 3 -0.63 0.73 5.69
CA ASP A 3 0.01 0.16 4.49
C ASP A 3 -0.62 0.80 3.25
N TYR A 4 0.19 1.57 2.51
CA TYR A 4 -0.28 2.38 1.38
C TYR A 4 -0.49 1.60 0.08
N ALA A 5 -0.02 0.37 0.01
CA ALA A 5 -0.18 -0.51 -1.14
C ALA A 5 -0.22 -1.97 -0.66
N VAL A 6 -1.25 -2.30 0.12
CA VAL A 6 -1.34 -3.54 0.88
C VAL A 6 -1.43 -4.79 0.03
N GLY A 7 -1.73 -4.64 -1.26
CA GLY A 7 -1.93 -5.76 -2.17
C GLY A 7 -2.98 -6.75 -1.63
N LYS A 8 -2.68 -8.01 -1.75
CA LYS A 8 -3.49 -9.10 -1.17
C LYS A 8 -3.10 -9.41 0.29
N ALA A 9 -2.60 -8.45 1.04
CA ALA A 9 -2.10 -8.59 2.41
C ALA A 9 -1.02 -9.68 2.54
N GLY A 10 -0.03 -9.63 1.65
CA GLY A 10 1.10 -10.57 1.64
C GLY A 10 1.93 -10.53 2.92
N ASP A 11 1.99 -9.38 3.57
CA ASP A 11 2.75 -9.14 4.81
C ASP A 11 2.02 -9.56 6.09
N LEU A 12 0.82 -10.12 6.00
CA LEU A 12 0.03 -10.58 7.14
C LEU A 12 0.82 -11.47 8.13
N PRO A 13 1.66 -12.46 7.68
CA PRO A 13 2.49 -13.22 8.62
C PRO A 13 3.48 -12.35 9.39
N LYS A 14 4.04 -11.32 8.76
CA LYS A 14 4.96 -10.36 9.39
C LYS A 14 4.23 -9.52 10.45
N TRP A 15 3.00 -9.07 10.15
CA TRP A 15 2.17 -8.31 11.11
C TRP A 15 1.84 -9.14 12.35
N ILE A 16 1.55 -10.45 12.17
CA ILE A 16 1.29 -11.39 13.27
C ILE A 16 2.56 -11.58 14.11
N SER A 17 3.70 -11.86 13.45
CA SER A 17 5.00 -12.05 14.13
C SER A 17 5.45 -10.81 14.89
N ALA A 18 5.26 -9.63 14.32
CA ALA A 18 5.54 -8.34 14.96
C ALA A 18 4.52 -7.95 16.03
N LYS A 19 3.48 -8.78 16.24
CA LYS A 19 2.42 -8.55 17.24
C LYS A 19 1.75 -7.18 17.09
N LEU A 20 1.53 -6.73 15.86
CA LEU A 20 0.85 -5.47 15.62
C LEU A 20 -0.56 -5.49 16.24
N ASN A 21 -1.02 -4.35 16.73
CA ASN A 21 -2.36 -4.20 17.30
C ASN A 21 -3.42 -3.93 16.23
N PHE A 22 -3.06 -3.12 15.22
CA PHE A 22 -3.98 -2.71 14.18
C PHE A 22 -3.24 -2.39 12.87
N VAL A 23 -3.84 -2.76 11.75
CA VAL A 23 -3.37 -2.45 10.39
C VAL A 23 -4.51 -1.80 9.61
N PHE A 24 -4.22 -0.67 8.98
CA PHE A 24 -5.08 -0.04 7.99
C PHE A 24 -4.41 -0.16 6.63
N GLY A 25 -5.00 -0.91 5.71
CA GLY A 25 -4.45 -1.18 4.39
C GLY A 25 -5.27 -0.53 3.28
N ILE A 26 -4.57 0.06 2.31
CA ILE A 26 -5.16 0.69 1.13
C ILE A 26 -4.54 0.03 -0.09
N ASP A 27 -5.32 -0.22 -1.12
CA ASP A 27 -4.82 -0.69 -2.41
C ASP A 27 -5.70 -0.18 -3.55
N ILE A 28 -5.06 0.22 -4.65
CA ILE A 28 -5.72 0.74 -5.84
C ILE A 28 -6.52 -0.36 -6.57
N SER A 29 -6.06 -1.61 -6.48
CA SER A 29 -6.72 -2.75 -7.10
C SER A 29 -7.87 -3.26 -6.24
N ARG A 30 -9.08 -3.15 -6.77
CA ARG A 30 -10.26 -3.73 -6.14
C ARG A 30 -10.14 -5.25 -5.97
N ASP A 31 -9.51 -5.93 -6.92
CA ASP A 31 -9.27 -7.38 -6.85
C ASP A 31 -8.34 -7.74 -5.70
N ASN A 32 -7.27 -6.98 -5.49
CA ASN A 32 -6.36 -7.19 -4.36
C ASN A 32 -7.08 -7.15 -3.01
N ILE A 33 -8.07 -6.28 -2.86
CA ILE A 33 -8.82 -6.15 -1.60
C ILE A 33 -9.94 -7.19 -1.49
N PHE A 34 -10.77 -7.32 -2.53
CA PHE A 34 -12.05 -8.01 -2.43
C PHE A 34 -12.14 -9.36 -3.17
N ASN A 35 -11.07 -9.83 -3.80
CA ASN A 35 -11.08 -11.17 -4.40
C ASN A 35 -11.45 -12.20 -3.32
N ARG A 36 -12.50 -13.00 -3.60
CA ARG A 36 -13.08 -13.93 -2.62
C ARG A 36 -12.16 -15.11 -2.27
N LEU A 37 -11.20 -15.43 -3.12
CA LEU A 37 -10.29 -16.56 -2.93
C LEU A 37 -9.02 -16.13 -2.19
N ASP A 38 -8.38 -15.04 -2.63
CA ASP A 38 -7.03 -14.67 -2.20
C ASP A 38 -6.83 -13.17 -1.93
N GLY A 39 -7.86 -12.35 -2.03
CA GLY A 39 -7.79 -10.92 -1.68
C GLY A 39 -7.49 -10.68 -0.21
N ALA A 40 -7.10 -9.46 0.14
CA ALA A 40 -6.70 -9.09 1.49
C ALA A 40 -7.74 -9.47 2.55
N CYS A 41 -9.02 -9.18 2.28
CA CYS A 41 -10.12 -9.54 3.18
C CYS A 41 -10.25 -11.07 3.35
N ALA A 42 -10.23 -11.83 2.25
CA ALA A 42 -10.35 -13.29 2.30
C ALA A 42 -9.15 -13.91 3.02
N ARG A 43 -7.94 -13.45 2.71
CA ARG A 43 -6.71 -13.90 3.36
C ARG A 43 -6.73 -13.62 4.86
N TYR A 44 -7.12 -12.42 5.27
CA TYR A 44 -7.25 -12.06 6.68
C TYR A 44 -8.23 -12.99 7.41
N LEU A 45 -9.42 -13.24 6.85
CA LEU A 45 -10.41 -14.14 7.42
C LEU A 45 -9.90 -15.59 7.52
N ASN A 46 -9.17 -16.07 6.51
CA ASN A 46 -8.58 -17.41 6.52
C ASN A 46 -7.50 -17.57 7.60
N TYR A 47 -6.68 -16.52 7.80
CA TYR A 47 -5.67 -16.50 8.86
C TYR A 47 -6.31 -16.40 10.25
N SER A 48 -7.39 -15.63 10.42
CA SER A 48 -8.08 -15.48 11.70
C SER A 48 -8.67 -16.79 12.23
N ARG A 49 -8.94 -17.75 11.34
CA ARG A 49 -9.38 -19.11 11.73
C ARG A 49 -8.22 -19.98 12.24
N LYS A 50 -6.98 -19.67 11.84
CA LYS A 50 -5.79 -20.47 12.15
C LYS A 50 -4.98 -19.91 13.33
N PHE A 51 -4.98 -18.60 13.52
CA PHE A 51 -4.17 -17.92 14.51
C PHE A 51 -5.04 -17.32 15.60
N ARG A 52 -4.77 -17.71 16.85
CA ARG A 52 -5.53 -17.21 18.01
C ARG A 52 -5.35 -15.70 18.25
N ARG A 53 -4.19 -15.16 17.87
CA ARG A 53 -3.87 -13.72 18.05
C ARG A 53 -3.59 -13.10 16.70
N MET A 54 -4.50 -12.25 16.28
CA MET A 54 -4.43 -11.50 15.02
C MET A 54 -4.44 -10.00 15.31
N PRO A 55 -3.70 -9.19 14.55
CA PRO A 55 -3.94 -7.74 14.55
C PRO A 55 -5.36 -7.46 14.08
N GLY A 56 -6.01 -6.42 14.63
CA GLY A 56 -7.18 -5.87 13.96
C GLY A 56 -6.78 -5.36 12.59
N ALA A 57 -7.65 -5.48 11.59
CA ALA A 57 -7.35 -4.94 10.27
C ALA A 57 -8.61 -4.37 9.60
N LEU A 58 -8.41 -3.28 8.85
CA LEU A 58 -9.38 -2.73 7.92
C LEU A 58 -8.69 -2.50 6.58
N PHE A 59 -9.36 -2.88 5.51
CA PHE A 59 -8.85 -2.72 4.15
C PHE A 59 -9.83 -1.92 3.32
N ILE A 60 -9.33 -0.99 2.51
CA ILE A 60 -10.14 -0.24 1.55
C ILE A 60 -9.54 -0.30 0.16
N ASN A 61 -10.39 -0.23 -0.84
CA ASN A 61 -10.00 0.03 -2.21
C ASN A 61 -9.90 1.53 -2.41
N GLY A 62 -8.71 2.02 -2.76
CA GLY A 62 -8.43 3.44 -2.87
C GLY A 62 -7.04 3.73 -3.42
N ASN A 63 -6.78 4.99 -3.72
CA ASN A 63 -5.53 5.48 -4.27
C ASN A 63 -4.74 6.28 -3.23
N SER A 64 -3.60 5.75 -2.80
CA SER A 64 -2.70 6.44 -1.87
C SER A 64 -1.89 7.58 -2.50
N GLY A 65 -2.00 7.79 -3.81
CA GLY A 65 -1.45 8.96 -4.53
C GLY A 65 -2.33 10.21 -4.43
N VAL A 66 -3.45 10.16 -3.70
CA VAL A 66 -4.30 11.31 -3.36
C VAL A 66 -4.53 11.36 -1.85
N ASN A 67 -5.04 12.49 -1.33
CA ASN A 67 -5.11 12.68 0.12
C ASN A 67 -6.03 11.67 0.80
N ILE A 68 -5.50 10.98 1.81
CA ILE A 68 -6.22 9.97 2.58
C ILE A 68 -7.08 10.63 3.66
N ARG A 69 -6.54 11.61 4.37
CA ARG A 69 -7.19 12.23 5.52
C ARG A 69 -8.51 12.93 5.16
N ASN A 70 -8.58 13.53 3.97
CA ASN A 70 -9.80 14.17 3.47
C ASN A 70 -10.74 13.19 2.74
N THR A 71 -10.44 11.90 2.76
CA THR A 71 -11.20 10.80 2.15
C THR A 71 -11.16 10.67 0.61
N ASP A 72 -10.45 11.54 -0.10
CA ASP A 72 -10.35 11.50 -1.57
C ASP A 72 -9.72 10.20 -2.07
N ALA A 73 -8.88 9.58 -1.25
CA ALA A 73 -8.25 8.30 -1.56
C ALA A 73 -9.27 7.16 -1.80
N ALA A 74 -10.45 7.20 -1.20
CA ALA A 74 -11.40 6.09 -1.26
C ALA A 74 -12.28 6.12 -2.50
N TYR A 75 -12.43 4.98 -3.18
CA TYR A 75 -13.29 4.83 -4.37
C TYR A 75 -14.76 4.57 -4.06
N SER A 76 -15.15 4.52 -2.80
CA SER A 76 -16.56 4.30 -2.41
C SER A 76 -16.91 5.06 -1.14
N ASP A 77 -18.21 5.36 -0.95
CA ASP A 77 -18.68 6.02 0.26
C ASP A 77 -18.43 5.18 1.52
N LYS A 78 -18.49 3.85 1.39
CA LYS A 78 -18.09 2.96 2.49
C LYS A 78 -16.60 3.06 2.81
N GLY A 79 -15.74 3.21 1.81
CA GLY A 79 -14.32 3.47 2.00
C GLY A 79 -14.07 4.80 2.69
N LYS A 80 -14.76 5.86 2.30
CA LYS A 80 -14.71 7.18 2.96
C LYS A 80 -15.13 7.09 4.42
N GLN A 81 -16.21 6.37 4.70
CA GLN A 81 -16.68 6.13 6.06
C GLN A 81 -15.63 5.37 6.89
N VAL A 82 -14.96 4.39 6.31
CA VAL A 82 -13.88 3.65 6.99
C VAL A 82 -12.69 4.55 7.28
N ILE A 83 -12.26 5.40 6.33
CA ILE A 83 -11.19 6.38 6.56
C ILE A 83 -11.56 7.29 7.74
N ASN A 84 -12.72 7.94 7.69
CA ASN A 84 -13.20 8.81 8.75
C ASN A 84 -13.17 8.09 10.11
N ALA A 85 -13.73 6.89 10.17
CA ALA A 85 -13.75 6.10 11.41
C ALA A 85 -12.33 5.79 11.91
N VAL A 86 -11.41 5.40 11.04
CA VAL A 86 -10.02 5.09 11.41
C VAL A 86 -9.34 6.30 12.03
N PHE A 87 -9.55 7.48 11.45
CA PHE A 87 -8.95 8.72 11.96
C PHE A 87 -9.77 9.40 13.06
N GLY A 88 -10.90 8.82 13.45
CA GLY A 88 -11.73 9.34 14.55
C GLY A 88 -12.63 10.48 14.15
N GLU A 89 -12.90 10.59 12.86
CA GLU A 89 -13.77 11.59 12.24
C GLU A 89 -15.20 11.05 12.02
N GLY A 90 -16.17 11.94 11.94
CA GLY A 90 -17.56 11.58 11.66
C GLY A 90 -18.29 10.89 12.81
N SER A 91 -19.42 10.26 12.48
CA SER A 91 -20.29 9.60 13.45
C SER A 91 -19.65 8.33 14.01
N LYS A 92 -19.66 8.18 15.34
CA LYS A 92 -19.28 6.95 16.04
C LYS A 92 -20.51 6.10 16.34
N ASP A 93 -21.38 5.93 15.36
CA ASP A 93 -22.55 5.06 15.52
C ASP A 93 -22.21 3.62 15.09
N ARG A 94 -22.45 2.68 16.01
CA ARG A 94 -22.17 1.25 15.80
C ARG A 94 -23.05 0.63 14.74
N LYS A 95 -24.30 1.13 14.58
CA LYS A 95 -25.23 0.61 13.57
C LYS A 95 -24.82 1.06 12.16
N GLU A 96 -24.37 2.31 12.03
CA GLU A 96 -23.88 2.84 10.74
C GLU A 96 -22.56 2.22 10.32
N LEU A 97 -21.59 2.17 11.25
CA LEU A 97 -20.24 1.68 10.98
C LEU A 97 -20.18 0.17 10.82
N GLY A 98 -21.03 -0.55 11.54
CA GLY A 98 -20.92 -1.98 11.74
C GLY A 98 -19.81 -2.34 12.73
N GLU A 99 -19.92 -3.50 13.37
CA GLU A 99 -19.03 -3.94 14.45
C GLU A 99 -17.56 -3.90 14.10
N GLY A 100 -17.21 -4.35 12.87
CA GLY A 100 -15.83 -4.44 12.41
C GLY A 100 -15.12 -3.10 12.34
N VAL A 101 -15.80 -2.05 11.89
CA VAL A 101 -15.25 -0.70 11.79
C VAL A 101 -15.32 0.01 13.15
N TYR A 102 -16.48 -0.10 13.84
CA TYR A 102 -16.70 0.56 15.12
C TYR A 102 -15.61 0.28 16.16
N LYS A 103 -15.19 -0.97 16.31
CA LYS A 103 -14.14 -1.35 17.28
C LYS A 103 -12.75 -0.77 16.97
N HIS A 104 -12.57 -0.26 15.75
CA HIS A 104 -11.32 0.36 15.31
C HIS A 104 -11.41 1.87 15.15
N PHE A 105 -12.53 2.47 15.59
CA PHE A 105 -12.73 3.92 15.54
C PHE A 105 -11.61 4.66 16.27
N GLY A 106 -11.01 5.65 15.62
CA GLY A 106 -9.95 6.50 16.15
C GLY A 106 -8.59 5.84 16.32
N LYS A 107 -8.38 4.63 15.79
CA LYS A 107 -7.07 3.93 15.91
C LYS A 107 -5.92 4.63 15.19
N GLY A 108 -6.22 5.45 14.18
CA GLY A 108 -5.27 6.27 13.44
C GLY A 108 -5.34 7.77 13.77
N LYS A 109 -6.13 8.19 14.78
CA LYS A 109 -6.38 9.61 15.08
C LYS A 109 -5.10 10.43 15.21
N ASP A 110 -4.13 9.94 15.96
CA ASP A 110 -2.85 10.59 16.22
C ASP A 110 -1.74 10.16 15.25
N GLY A 111 -2.13 9.54 14.13
CA GLY A 111 -1.22 8.90 13.18
C GLY A 111 -0.80 7.48 13.60
N PHE A 112 -0.15 6.79 12.68
CA PHE A 112 0.37 5.44 12.87
C PHE A 112 1.84 5.48 13.26
N VAL A 113 2.27 4.57 14.13
CA VAL A 113 3.69 4.43 14.49
C VAL A 113 4.53 3.97 13.29
N ILE A 114 3.93 3.18 12.39
CA ILE A 114 4.60 2.68 11.20
C ILE A 114 3.72 2.95 9.98
N SER A 115 4.30 3.61 8.99
CA SER A 115 3.81 3.76 7.63
C SER A 115 4.62 2.84 6.71
N SER A 116 3.94 2.04 5.89
CA SER A 116 4.56 1.01 5.05
C SER A 116 4.16 1.16 3.59
N CYS A 117 5.13 0.99 2.69
CA CYS A 117 4.91 0.88 1.25
C CYS A 117 5.88 -0.15 0.68
N GLN A 118 5.44 -1.41 0.54
CA GLN A 118 6.32 -2.50 0.14
C GLN A 118 6.17 -2.82 -1.34
N PHE A 119 7.29 -2.75 -2.10
CA PHE A 119 7.35 -3.01 -3.55
C PHE A 119 6.38 -2.17 -4.40
N ALA A 120 6.04 -0.96 -3.95
CA ALA A 120 5.08 -0.11 -4.64
C ALA A 120 5.47 1.39 -4.66
N LEU A 121 6.54 1.78 -3.95
CA LEU A 121 6.94 3.19 -3.88
C LEU A 121 7.20 3.77 -5.27
N HIS A 122 7.78 3.01 -6.19
CA HIS A 122 8.09 3.43 -7.56
C HIS A 122 6.87 3.87 -8.38
N TYR A 123 5.66 3.39 -8.08
CA TYR A 123 4.44 3.84 -8.76
C TYR A 123 4.07 5.30 -8.43
N PHE A 124 4.50 5.81 -7.29
CA PHE A 124 4.21 7.19 -6.89
C PHE A 124 5.14 8.22 -7.54
N PHE A 125 6.17 7.77 -8.27
CA PHE A 125 7.04 8.62 -9.08
C PHE A 125 6.52 8.89 -10.49
N GLU A 126 5.30 8.48 -10.84
CA GLU A 126 4.70 8.72 -12.14
C GLU A 126 4.65 10.21 -12.50
N THR A 127 4.29 11.05 -11.51
CA THR A 127 4.36 12.52 -11.63
C THR A 127 4.78 13.14 -10.30
N LYS A 128 5.36 14.34 -10.37
CA LYS A 128 5.72 15.12 -9.18
C LYS A 128 4.52 15.40 -8.27
N ASP A 129 3.33 15.60 -8.83
CA ASP A 129 2.10 15.85 -8.06
C ASP A 129 1.69 14.60 -7.27
N ILE A 130 1.72 13.42 -7.90
CA ILE A 130 1.42 12.13 -7.24
C ILE A 130 2.41 11.87 -6.10
N LEU A 131 3.70 12.07 -6.36
CA LEU A 131 4.74 11.90 -5.35
C LEU A 131 4.52 12.84 -4.15
N ASN A 132 4.27 14.12 -4.41
CA ASN A 132 4.03 15.09 -3.35
C ASN A 132 2.80 14.72 -2.50
N LYS A 133 1.70 14.29 -3.12
CA LYS A 133 0.51 13.84 -2.40
C LYS A 133 0.76 12.57 -1.60
N PHE A 134 1.52 11.63 -2.15
CA PHE A 134 1.93 10.44 -1.40
C PHE A 134 2.79 10.81 -0.18
N LEU A 135 3.79 11.68 -0.34
CA LEU A 135 4.63 12.13 0.77
C LEU A 135 3.81 12.93 1.80
N GLN A 136 2.83 13.71 1.36
CA GLN A 136 1.87 14.35 2.25
C GLN A 136 1.11 13.31 3.09
N ASN A 137 0.59 12.24 2.47
CA ASN A 137 -0.06 11.14 3.20
C ASN A 137 0.87 10.49 4.21
N VAL A 138 2.15 10.26 3.85
CA VAL A 138 3.14 9.72 4.80
C VAL A 138 3.30 10.66 5.98
N SER A 139 3.42 11.96 5.75
CA SER A 139 3.55 12.98 6.81
C SER A 139 2.31 13.06 7.70
N GLU A 140 1.11 13.13 7.10
CA GLU A 140 -0.16 13.32 7.83
C GLU A 140 -0.63 12.05 8.56
N CYS A 141 -0.30 10.87 8.04
CA CYS A 141 -0.74 9.61 8.61
C CYS A 141 0.29 8.95 9.52
N THR A 142 1.55 9.41 9.54
CA THR A 142 2.59 8.91 10.44
C THR A 142 2.64 9.76 11.71
N LYS A 143 2.63 9.09 12.85
CA LYS A 143 2.79 9.74 14.15
C LYS A 143 4.17 10.41 14.25
N VAL A 144 4.26 11.57 14.90
CA VAL A 144 5.55 12.19 15.25
C VAL A 144 6.39 11.18 16.06
N GLY A 145 7.63 10.95 15.61
CA GLY A 145 8.51 9.90 16.14
C GLY A 145 8.20 8.50 15.60
N GLY A 146 7.27 8.37 14.65
CA GLY A 146 7.03 7.13 13.93
C GLY A 146 7.99 6.92 12.76
N TYR A 147 7.80 5.85 12.01
CA TYR A 147 8.69 5.42 10.95
C TYR A 147 7.93 5.21 9.63
N PHE A 148 8.55 5.64 8.53
CA PHE A 148 8.18 5.19 7.20
C PHE A 148 9.16 4.11 6.75
N ILE A 149 8.63 2.96 6.33
CA ILE A 149 9.41 1.85 5.80
C ILE A 149 8.92 1.49 4.41
N CYS A 150 9.83 1.33 3.48
CA CYS A 150 9.49 0.97 2.11
C CYS A 150 10.52 0.04 1.48
N THR A 151 10.09 -0.62 0.41
CA THR A 151 10.97 -1.30 -0.55
C THR A 151 10.57 -0.86 -1.95
N CYS A 152 11.57 -0.65 -2.80
CA CYS A 152 11.37 -0.32 -4.21
C CYS A 152 12.49 -0.94 -5.04
N TYR A 153 12.36 -0.86 -6.34
CA TYR A 153 13.46 -1.18 -7.23
C TYR A 153 14.54 -0.09 -7.16
N ASP A 154 15.78 -0.51 -7.32
CA ASP A 154 16.90 0.41 -7.50
C ASP A 154 16.92 0.91 -8.96
N GLY A 155 16.58 2.19 -9.15
CA GLY A 155 16.48 2.80 -10.48
C GLY A 155 17.80 2.79 -11.24
N ASN A 156 18.93 3.00 -10.55
CA ASN A 156 20.26 2.98 -11.17
C ASN A 156 20.58 1.60 -11.72
N LEU A 157 20.35 0.54 -10.93
CA LEU A 157 20.60 -0.83 -11.37
C LEU A 157 19.70 -1.22 -12.54
N ILE A 158 18.43 -0.78 -12.56
CA ILE A 158 17.53 -1.04 -13.67
C ILE A 158 17.98 -0.29 -14.92
N PHE A 159 18.34 0.99 -14.78
CA PHE A 159 18.81 1.80 -15.89
C PHE A 159 20.08 1.20 -16.50
N ASP A 160 21.05 0.84 -15.68
CA ASP A 160 22.31 0.20 -16.13
C ASP A 160 22.05 -1.14 -16.83
N ALA A 161 21.14 -1.96 -16.30
CA ALA A 161 20.77 -3.23 -16.91
C ALA A 161 20.09 -3.08 -18.30
N LEU A 162 19.45 -1.94 -18.54
CA LEU A 162 18.77 -1.62 -19.81
C LEU A 162 19.56 -0.65 -20.69
N ARG A 163 20.77 -0.25 -20.31
CA ARG A 163 21.56 0.79 -21.00
C ARG A 163 21.73 0.48 -22.49
N ASP A 164 22.13 -0.76 -22.81
CA ASP A 164 22.41 -1.20 -24.17
C ASP A 164 21.17 -1.67 -24.94
N LYS A 165 20.00 -1.55 -24.35
CA LYS A 165 18.73 -1.90 -24.98
C LYS A 165 18.15 -0.70 -25.73
N LYS A 166 17.47 -0.98 -26.85
CA LYS A 166 16.64 0.00 -27.53
C LYS A 166 15.28 0.09 -26.84
N GLU A 167 14.58 1.20 -27.05
CA GLU A 167 13.18 1.32 -26.61
C GLU A 167 12.35 0.15 -27.14
N GLY A 168 11.54 -0.46 -26.29
CA GLY A 168 10.75 -1.65 -26.59
C GLY A 168 11.47 -2.99 -26.40
N GLU A 169 12.81 -3.00 -26.26
CA GLU A 169 13.55 -4.23 -25.99
C GLU A 169 13.47 -4.60 -24.49
N SER A 170 13.53 -5.91 -24.25
CA SER A 170 13.41 -6.48 -22.90
C SER A 170 14.67 -7.20 -22.46
N MET A 171 14.85 -7.30 -21.15
CA MET A 171 15.74 -8.24 -20.49
C MET A 171 14.88 -9.16 -19.59
N SER A 172 15.16 -10.46 -19.63
CA SER A 172 14.46 -11.44 -18.81
C SER A 172 15.42 -12.44 -18.16
N ILE A 173 15.00 -12.96 -17.01
CA ILE A 173 15.68 -14.11 -16.38
C ILE A 173 14.71 -15.30 -16.42
N ALA A 174 15.24 -16.45 -16.83
CA ALA A 174 14.53 -17.70 -16.87
C ALA A 174 15.27 -18.79 -16.08
N THR A 175 14.53 -19.70 -15.48
CA THR A 175 15.06 -20.92 -14.87
C THR A 175 14.50 -22.10 -15.66
N GLY A 176 15.37 -22.75 -16.46
CA GLY A 176 14.94 -23.71 -17.46
C GLY A 176 14.07 -23.05 -18.52
N GLN A 177 12.90 -23.62 -18.77
CA GLN A 177 11.94 -23.05 -19.73
C GLN A 177 10.97 -22.01 -19.10
N LYS A 178 11.04 -21.80 -17.77
CA LYS A 178 10.13 -20.87 -17.06
C LYS A 178 10.77 -19.49 -16.94
N LYS A 179 10.16 -18.48 -17.62
CA LYS A 179 10.51 -17.08 -17.43
C LYS A 179 10.10 -16.67 -16.01
N MET A 180 11.06 -16.16 -15.22
CA MET A 180 10.83 -15.75 -13.83
C MET A 180 10.42 -14.30 -13.76
N TRP A 181 11.06 -13.42 -14.52
CA TRP A 181 10.71 -12.01 -14.65
C TRP A 181 11.27 -11.42 -15.95
N GLU A 182 10.74 -10.29 -16.31
CA GLU A 182 11.14 -9.50 -17.48
C GLU A 182 10.99 -8.03 -17.15
N ILE A 183 11.93 -7.21 -17.60
CA ILE A 183 11.83 -5.76 -17.64
C ILE A 183 12.00 -5.29 -19.09
N GLN A 184 11.20 -4.30 -19.50
CA GLN A 184 11.22 -3.71 -20.81
C GLN A 184 11.63 -2.25 -20.70
N LYS A 185 12.52 -1.79 -21.60
CA LYS A 185 12.87 -0.38 -21.73
C LYS A 185 11.75 0.35 -22.45
N LEU A 186 11.09 1.29 -21.79
CA LEU A 186 10.02 2.13 -22.33
C LEU A 186 10.44 3.60 -22.42
N TYR A 187 11.73 3.87 -22.53
CA TYR A 187 12.31 5.20 -22.66
C TYR A 187 13.47 5.17 -23.67
N ASP A 188 13.75 6.31 -24.28
CA ASP A 188 14.80 6.49 -25.30
C ASP A 188 16.10 7.07 -24.73
N ARG A 189 16.14 7.51 -23.46
CA ARG A 189 17.31 8.11 -22.84
C ARG A 189 18.48 7.14 -22.74
N THR A 190 19.69 7.67 -22.98
CA THR A 190 20.97 6.96 -22.84
C THR A 190 21.72 7.31 -21.55
N ASP A 191 21.37 8.44 -20.95
CA ASP A 191 22.03 8.97 -19.75
C ASP A 191 21.02 9.10 -18.61
N PHE A 192 21.51 8.82 -17.41
CA PHE A 192 20.75 8.97 -16.18
C PHE A 192 21.30 10.16 -15.40
N GLU A 193 20.53 11.24 -15.32
CA GLU A 193 20.87 12.38 -14.50
C GLU A 193 20.21 12.26 -13.12
N PRO A 194 21.02 12.17 -12.02
CA PRO A 194 20.48 11.93 -10.67
C PRO A 194 19.52 13.00 -10.14
N ASP A 195 19.59 14.21 -10.70
CA ASP A 195 18.84 15.38 -10.23
C ASP A 195 17.52 15.61 -10.98
N GLU A 196 17.14 14.74 -11.91
CA GLU A 196 15.87 14.81 -12.65
C GLU A 196 14.78 13.92 -12.02
N THR A 197 14.64 13.94 -10.70
CA THR A 197 13.50 13.32 -10.00
C THR A 197 12.38 14.31 -9.74
#